data_6c5b8f5dd22f57e9e79580e677e22a20
#
_entry.id   6c5b8f5dd22f57e9e79580e677e22a20
#
_cell.length_a   1.000
_cell.length_b   1.000
_cell.length_c   1.000
_cell.angle_alpha   90.00
_cell.angle_beta   90.00
_cell.angle_gamma   90.00
#
_symmetry.space_group_name_H-M   'P 1'
#
loop_
_entity.id
_entity.type
_entity.pdbx_description
1 polymer ?
#
loop_
_entity_poly.entity_id
_entity_poly.type
_entity_poly.pdbx_seq_one_letter_code
_entity_poly.pdbx_strand_id
1 'polypeptide(L)'
;MVKALLDSNILIDQLLGVRAADLEIARYEDAAISIVTWIELLVGATPANIDGVRAFLGDYHLVALDNLVAEEAAALRRTHRMKLPDAIVWASARTEGRLLVTRNTKDFPSSDPGVRHPYVV
;
A
#
# COMPACT_ATOMS: atom_id res chain seq x y z
N MET A 1 4.77 -11.27 15.04
CA MET A 1 5.25 -10.95 13.68
C MET A 1 4.48 -9.76 13.12
N VAL A 2 5.18 -8.84 12.48
CA VAL A 2 4.56 -7.65 11.92
C VAL A 2 3.94 -7.98 10.56
N LYS A 3 2.67 -7.65 10.42
CA LYS A 3 1.96 -7.69 9.13
C LYS A 3 2.08 -6.32 8.49
N ALA A 4 2.27 -6.28 7.18
CA ALA A 4 2.42 -5.03 6.44
C ALA A 4 1.32 -4.85 5.42
N LEU A 5 1.05 -3.59 5.10
CA LEU A 5 0.34 -3.18 3.89
C LEU A 5 1.28 -2.29 3.09
N LEU A 6 1.57 -2.68 1.86
CA LEU A 6 2.54 -2.01 1.01
C LEU A 6 1.82 -1.01 0.12
N ASP A 7 2.26 0.25 0.15
CA ASP A 7 1.73 1.28 -0.74
C ASP A 7 2.23 1.05 -2.17
N SER A 8 1.54 1.63 -3.13
CA SER A 8 1.84 1.48 -4.56
C SER A 8 3.29 1.83 -4.90
N ASN A 9 3.86 2.88 -4.27
CA ASN A 9 5.23 3.29 -4.55
C ASN A 9 6.25 2.20 -4.22
N ILE A 10 6.02 1.40 -3.19
CA ILE A 10 6.92 0.29 -2.83
C ILE A 10 6.87 -0.81 -3.90
N LEU A 11 5.68 -1.18 -4.37
CA LEU A 11 5.51 -2.19 -5.41
C LEU A 11 6.07 -1.74 -6.76
N ILE A 12 5.87 -0.47 -7.11
CA ILE A 12 6.41 0.11 -8.34
C ILE A 12 7.94 0.07 -8.28
N ASP A 13 8.54 0.43 -7.14
CA ASP A 13 9.99 0.34 -6.96
C ASP A 13 10.50 -1.09 -7.15
N GLN A 14 9.77 -2.08 -6.63
CA GLN A 14 10.12 -3.48 -6.81
C GLN A 14 10.11 -3.87 -8.29
N LEU A 15 9.07 -3.48 -9.02
CA LEU A 15 8.97 -3.75 -10.46
C LEU A 15 10.08 -3.07 -11.26
N LEU A 16 10.55 -1.92 -10.79
CA LEU A 16 11.66 -1.19 -11.41
C LEU A 16 13.05 -1.69 -11.00
N GLY A 17 13.11 -2.72 -10.18
CA GLY A 17 14.37 -3.31 -9.76
C GLY A 17 15.11 -2.56 -8.65
N VAL A 18 14.41 -1.74 -7.87
CA VAL A 18 15.00 -1.04 -6.73
C VAL A 18 15.29 -2.04 -5.61
N ARG A 19 16.57 -2.28 -5.32
CA ARG A 19 16.98 -3.28 -4.34
C ARG A 19 16.43 -3.01 -2.94
N ALA A 20 16.35 -1.75 -2.54
CA ALA A 20 15.81 -1.38 -1.22
C ALA A 20 14.36 -1.83 -1.05
N ALA A 21 13.58 -1.82 -2.14
CA ALA A 21 12.20 -2.33 -2.12
C ALA A 21 12.18 -3.85 -1.90
N ASP A 22 13.02 -4.59 -2.60
CA ASP A 22 13.12 -6.04 -2.42
C ASP A 22 13.47 -6.40 -0.97
N LEU A 23 14.44 -5.70 -0.40
CA LEU A 23 14.87 -5.94 0.98
C LEU A 23 13.76 -5.60 1.98
N GLU A 24 13.03 -4.54 1.74
CA GLU A 24 11.93 -4.14 2.62
C GLU A 24 10.79 -5.16 2.56
N ILE A 25 10.38 -5.56 1.38
CA ILE A 25 9.27 -6.51 1.20
C ILE A 25 9.62 -7.87 1.81
N ALA A 26 10.88 -8.29 1.69
CA ALA A 26 11.35 -9.56 2.26
C ALA A 26 11.26 -9.63 3.79
N ARG A 27 11.09 -8.49 4.47
CA ARG A 27 10.95 -8.45 5.93
C ARG A 27 9.60 -9.00 6.42
N TYR A 28 8.61 -9.10 5.53
CA TYR A 28 7.23 -9.41 5.93
C TYR A 28 6.79 -10.75 5.36
N GLU A 29 6.34 -11.64 6.23
CA GLU A 29 5.74 -12.92 5.80
C GLU A 29 4.30 -12.72 5.34
N ASP A 30 3.62 -11.72 5.92
CA ASP A 30 2.24 -11.41 5.60
C ASP A 30 2.18 -9.96 5.09
N ALA A 31 2.21 -9.81 3.78
CA ALA A 31 2.12 -8.52 3.11
C ALA A 31 0.82 -8.44 2.33
N ALA A 32 0.14 -7.30 2.48
CA ALA A 32 -1.12 -7.01 1.82
C ALA A 32 -1.02 -5.74 0.98
N ILE A 33 -1.98 -5.56 0.10
CA ILE A 33 -2.15 -4.34 -0.69
C ILE A 33 -3.60 -3.90 -0.64
N SER A 34 -3.81 -2.58 -0.78
CA SER A 34 -5.13 -1.99 -0.90
C SER A 34 -5.70 -2.23 -2.30
N ILE A 35 -7.03 -2.21 -2.41
CA ILE A 35 -7.70 -2.19 -3.72
C ILE A 35 -7.25 -0.99 -4.56
N VAL A 36 -6.91 0.14 -3.94
CA VAL A 36 -6.37 1.32 -4.63
C VAL A 36 -5.06 0.97 -5.33
N THR A 37 -4.16 0.29 -4.64
CA THR A 37 -2.88 -0.16 -5.22
C THR A 37 -3.12 -1.12 -6.39
N TRP A 38 -4.04 -2.06 -6.24
CA TRP A 38 -4.43 -2.97 -7.32
C TRP A 38 -4.82 -2.19 -8.57
N ILE A 39 -5.73 -1.22 -8.41
CA ILE A 39 -6.22 -0.40 -9.52
C ILE A 39 -5.10 0.42 -10.15
N GLU A 40 -4.28 1.09 -9.33
CA GLU A 40 -3.21 1.95 -9.83
C GLU A 40 -2.19 1.18 -10.67
N LEU A 41 -1.79 -0.02 -10.22
CA LEU A 41 -0.85 -0.83 -10.98
C LEU A 41 -1.45 -1.34 -12.27
N LEU A 42 -2.72 -1.71 -12.28
CA LEU A 42 -3.40 -2.12 -13.52
C LEU A 42 -3.56 -0.95 -14.51
N VAL A 43 -3.85 0.25 -14.00
CA VAL A 43 -3.92 1.45 -14.87
C VAL A 43 -2.58 1.73 -15.54
N GLY A 44 -1.48 1.51 -14.83
CA GLY A 44 -0.14 1.69 -15.38
C GLY A 44 0.35 0.56 -16.29
N ALA A 45 -0.38 -0.54 -16.37
CA ALA A 45 0.00 -1.68 -17.18
C ALA A 45 -0.33 -1.44 -18.67
N THR A 46 0.39 -2.15 -19.54
CA THR A 46 0.15 -2.16 -20.99
C THR A 46 -0.49 -3.48 -21.40
N PRO A 47 -1.10 -3.57 -22.62
CA PRO A 47 -1.59 -4.86 -23.11
C PRO A 47 -0.51 -5.96 -23.13
N ALA A 48 0.75 -5.59 -23.30
CA ALA A 48 1.85 -6.54 -23.35
C ALA A 48 2.21 -7.12 -21.98
N ASN A 49 2.04 -6.36 -20.87
CA ASN A 49 2.47 -6.77 -19.55
C ASN A 49 1.36 -6.95 -18.52
N ILE A 50 0.10 -6.71 -18.88
CA ILE A 50 -1.01 -6.70 -17.93
C ILE A 50 -1.19 -8.05 -17.21
N ASP A 51 -1.00 -9.16 -17.92
CA ASP A 51 -1.12 -10.48 -17.29
C ASP A 51 -0.02 -10.73 -16.27
N GLY A 52 1.20 -10.26 -16.55
CA GLY A 52 2.30 -10.32 -15.60
C GLY A 52 2.06 -9.45 -14.38
N VAL A 53 1.47 -8.27 -14.56
CA VAL A 53 1.10 -7.37 -13.45
C VAL A 53 0.03 -8.02 -12.58
N ARG A 54 -0.99 -8.65 -13.18
CA ARG A 54 -2.01 -9.38 -12.40
C ARG A 54 -1.41 -10.51 -11.58
N ALA A 55 -0.51 -11.27 -12.19
CA ALA A 55 0.17 -12.36 -11.48
C ALA A 55 1.01 -11.84 -10.32
N PHE A 56 1.74 -10.74 -10.52
CA PHE A 56 2.51 -10.08 -9.48
C PHE A 56 1.62 -9.62 -8.31
N LEU A 57 0.49 -8.97 -8.62
CA LEU A 57 -0.45 -8.51 -7.60
C LEU A 57 -1.07 -9.68 -6.83
N GLY A 58 -1.25 -10.81 -7.48
CA GLY A 58 -1.82 -12.01 -6.87
C GLY A 58 -0.95 -12.64 -5.79
N ASP A 59 0.31 -12.25 -5.67
CA ASP A 59 1.21 -12.71 -4.62
C ASP A 59 0.93 -12.06 -3.27
N TYR A 60 0.10 -11.03 -3.24
CA TYR A 60 -0.22 -10.26 -2.03
C TYR A 60 -1.66 -10.47 -1.60
N HIS A 61 -1.90 -10.40 -0.29
CA HIS A 61 -3.26 -10.37 0.23
C HIS A 61 -3.94 -9.05 -0.17
N LEU A 62 -5.08 -9.13 -0.83
CA LEU A 62 -5.84 -7.95 -1.24
C LEU A 62 -6.82 -7.56 -0.14
N VAL A 63 -6.71 -6.32 0.35
CA VAL A 63 -7.69 -5.75 1.27
C VAL A 63 -8.75 -5.03 0.46
N ALA A 64 -9.94 -5.60 0.42
CA ALA A 64 -11.07 -5.03 -0.32
C ALA A 64 -11.62 -3.79 0.39
N LEU A 65 -12.26 -2.92 -0.37
CA LEU A 65 -12.97 -1.76 0.16
C LEU A 65 -14.34 -2.20 0.65
N ASP A 66 -14.38 -2.68 1.89
CA ASP A 66 -15.62 -3.06 2.55
C ASP A 66 -16.14 -1.90 3.43
N ASN A 67 -17.21 -2.14 4.19
CA ASN A 67 -17.82 -1.11 5.03
C ASN A 67 -16.87 -0.63 6.14
N LEU A 68 -16.07 -1.53 6.72
CA LEU A 68 -15.12 -1.15 7.77
C LEU A 68 -14.03 -0.23 7.22
N VAL A 69 -13.48 -0.59 6.08
CA VAL A 69 -12.47 0.24 5.40
C VAL A 69 -13.06 1.58 5.01
N ALA A 70 -14.29 1.60 4.47
CA ALA A 70 -14.95 2.83 4.06
C ALA A 70 -15.18 3.79 5.24
N GLU A 71 -15.63 3.28 6.37
CA GLU A 71 -15.86 4.10 7.58
C GLU A 71 -14.54 4.66 8.10
N GLU A 72 -13.51 3.86 8.18
CA GLU A 72 -12.18 4.31 8.63
C GLU A 72 -11.58 5.34 7.66
N ALA A 73 -11.74 5.11 6.35
CA ALA A 73 -11.25 6.05 5.33
C ALA A 73 -11.95 7.42 5.45
N ALA A 74 -13.24 7.42 5.69
CA ALA A 74 -14.00 8.66 5.90
C ALA A 74 -13.48 9.41 7.13
N ALA A 75 -13.21 8.70 8.24
CA ALA A 75 -12.69 9.30 9.46
C ALA A 75 -11.28 9.88 9.23
N LEU A 76 -10.40 9.15 8.58
CA LEU A 76 -9.03 9.59 8.28
C LEU A 76 -9.04 10.82 7.37
N ARG A 77 -9.90 10.82 6.36
CA ARG A 77 -10.00 11.97 5.45
C ARG A 77 -10.44 13.22 6.17
N ARG A 78 -11.40 13.12 7.09
CA ARG A 78 -11.86 14.28 7.88
C ARG A 78 -10.78 14.78 8.83
N THR A 79 -10.08 13.85 9.52
CA THR A 79 -9.10 14.21 10.53
C THR A 79 -7.81 14.78 9.92
N HIS A 80 -7.33 14.17 8.84
CA HIS A 80 -6.03 14.49 8.23
C HIS A 80 -6.14 15.28 6.93
N ARG A 81 -7.35 15.54 6.43
CA ARG A 81 -7.61 16.26 5.18
C ARG A 81 -6.87 15.66 3.99
N MET A 82 -6.72 14.36 3.99
CA MET A 82 -5.97 13.68 2.94
C MET A 82 -6.86 13.37 1.74
N LYS A 83 -6.23 13.06 0.61
CA LYS A 83 -6.95 12.63 -0.60
C LYS A 83 -7.64 11.30 -0.35
N LEU A 84 -8.76 11.08 -1.03
CA LEU A 84 -9.56 9.85 -0.84
C LEU A 84 -8.75 8.56 -1.09
N PRO A 85 -7.97 8.43 -2.18
CA PRO A 85 -7.18 7.22 -2.38
C PRO A 85 -6.21 6.94 -1.23
N ASP A 86 -5.53 7.96 -0.73
CA ASP A 86 -4.59 7.81 0.39
C ASP A 86 -5.32 7.40 1.67
N ALA A 87 -6.51 7.98 1.91
CA ALA A 87 -7.32 7.59 3.05
C ALA A 87 -7.74 6.13 3.00
N ILE A 88 -8.09 5.61 1.82
CA ILE A 88 -8.44 4.20 1.62
C ILE A 88 -7.22 3.30 1.88
N VAL A 89 -6.06 3.67 1.39
CA VAL A 89 -4.82 2.91 1.62
C VAL A 89 -4.53 2.81 3.12
N TRP A 90 -4.55 3.94 3.83
CA TRP A 90 -4.28 3.94 5.27
C TRP A 90 -5.35 3.18 6.05
N ALA A 91 -6.62 3.37 5.70
CA ALA A 91 -7.73 2.65 6.32
C ALA A 91 -7.59 1.14 6.14
N SER A 92 -7.15 0.70 4.96
CA SER A 92 -6.90 -0.71 4.68
C SER A 92 -5.86 -1.32 5.63
N ALA A 93 -4.82 -0.55 5.94
CA ALA A 93 -3.81 -0.98 6.91
C ALA A 93 -4.38 -1.01 8.32
N ARG A 94 -5.07 0.05 8.73
CA ARG A 94 -5.55 0.19 10.11
C ARG A 94 -6.61 -0.84 10.47
N THR A 95 -7.55 -1.12 9.57
CA THR A 95 -8.63 -2.07 9.84
C THR A 95 -8.13 -3.50 10.03
N GLU A 96 -6.98 -3.84 9.46
CA GLU A 96 -6.38 -5.16 9.62
C GLU A 96 -5.20 -5.19 10.59
N GLY A 97 -4.91 -4.08 11.27
CA GLY A 97 -3.78 -4.03 12.19
C GLY A 97 -2.44 -4.19 11.51
N ARG A 98 -2.30 -3.70 10.28
CA ARG A 98 -1.08 -3.79 9.48
C ARG A 98 -0.28 -2.51 9.56
N LEU A 99 1.04 -2.65 9.51
CA LEU A 99 1.96 -1.51 9.35
C LEU A 99 1.85 -1.00 7.91
N LEU A 100 1.55 0.28 7.74
CA LEU A 100 1.58 0.91 6.41
C LEU A 100 3.02 1.22 6.03
N VAL A 101 3.49 0.62 4.95
CA VAL A 101 4.85 0.82 4.42
C VAL A 101 4.76 1.67 3.16
N THR A 102 5.29 2.88 3.22
CA THR A 102 5.16 3.87 2.14
C THR A 102 6.38 4.79 2.08
N ARG A 103 6.73 5.26 0.87
CA ARG A 103 7.73 6.33 0.71
C ARG A 103 7.11 7.72 0.73
N ASN A 104 5.79 7.82 0.78
CA ASN A 104 5.09 9.10 0.74
C ASN A 104 5.10 9.76 2.12
N THR A 105 6.14 10.56 2.37
CA THR A 105 6.30 11.28 3.65
C THR A 105 5.43 12.53 3.73
N LYS A 106 4.90 12.99 2.59
CA LYS A 106 4.06 14.19 2.52
C LYS A 106 2.65 13.93 3.04
N ASP A 107 2.05 12.80 2.63
CA ASP A 107 0.64 12.54 2.93
C ASP A 107 0.45 11.58 4.11
N PHE A 108 1.47 10.81 4.48
CA PHE A 108 1.41 9.90 5.62
C PHE A 108 2.41 10.30 6.69
N PRO A 109 1.95 10.66 7.90
CA PRO A 109 2.83 11.22 8.93
C PRO A 109 3.77 10.17 9.51
N SER A 110 5.07 10.50 9.56
CA SER A 110 6.10 9.64 10.17
C SER A 110 5.95 9.53 11.68
N SER A 111 5.21 10.44 12.30
CA SER A 111 4.95 10.42 13.74
C SER A 111 3.96 9.33 14.15
N ASP A 112 3.18 8.79 13.22
CA ASP A 112 2.24 7.71 13.54
C ASP A 112 3.00 6.38 13.61
N PRO A 113 2.89 5.62 14.73
CA PRO A 113 3.60 4.34 14.87
C PRO A 113 3.14 3.27 13.88
N GLY A 114 1.98 3.44 13.26
CA GLY A 114 1.46 2.54 12.24
C GLY A 114 1.95 2.85 10.83
N VAL A 115 2.82 3.84 10.66
CA VAL A 115 3.38 4.26 9.36
C VAL A 115 4.90 4.10 9.39
N ARG A 116 5.42 3.45 8.36
CA ARG A 116 6.86 3.26 8.19
C ARG A 116 7.31 3.81 6.83
N HIS A 117 8.32 4.67 6.86
CA HIS A 117 9.01 5.18 5.67
C HIS A 117 10.35 4.44 5.56
N PRO A 118 10.43 3.37 4.75
CA PRO A 118 11.53 2.40 4.88
C PRO A 118 12.84 2.84 4.27
N TYR A 119 12.79 3.65 3.21
CA TYR A 119 13.99 4.09 2.49
C TYR A 119 13.68 5.31 1.63
N VAL A 120 14.74 5.95 1.14
CA VAL A 120 14.67 7.08 0.20
C VAL A 120 15.33 6.65 -1.10
N VAL A 121 14.75 7.00 -2.23
CA VAL A 121 15.33 6.74 -3.55
C VAL A 121 15.65 8.04 -4.29
#